data_1eec3239a87622bae5711757feb85968
#
_entry.id   1eec3239a87622bae5711757feb85968
#
_cell.length_a   1.000
_cell.length_b   1.000
_cell.length_c   1.000
_cell.angle_alpha   90.00
_cell.angle_beta   90.00
_cell.angle_gamma   90.00
#
_symmetry.space_group_name_H-M   'P 1'
#
loop_
_entity.id
_entity.type
_entity.pdbx_description
1 polymer ?
#
loop_
_entity_poly.entity_id
_entity_poly.type
_entity_poly.pdbx_seq_one_letter_code
_entity_poly.pdbx_strand_id
1 'polypeptide(L)'
;MMPFAHALRLSPTSRSPNFRRGSSPNARSRSASDACGTGFSFSISRSKKSERAAEQDRPDVAEARAEWRASQPELNPERLVFIDETGAATDMARRYGRCPRGQRLVSPVPWGHWKTTTFVAALRVGEVAAPCVFDGPMDGPSFRAYVEQFVVPILRQGDIVVMDNLPSHKVAGIREAIEAVGAELRYLPSYSPDFNPIEQFFAKLKALLRKAAARTIEALIAAIADALTKISPHECANYLANQGYRRQL
;
A
#
# COMPACT_ATOMS: atom_id res chain seq x y z
N MET A 1 -0.95 -5.25 30.89
CA MET A 1 0.30 -5.58 30.20
C MET A 1 0.16 -5.03 28.78
N MET A 2 0.68 -3.83 28.49
CA MET A 2 0.52 -3.19 27.18
C MET A 2 1.41 -3.90 26.14
N PRO A 3 0.88 -4.20 24.92
CA PRO A 3 1.71 -4.72 23.84
C PRO A 3 2.69 -3.65 23.39
N PHE A 4 3.97 -4.00 23.35
CA PHE A 4 5.05 -3.10 22.90
C PHE A 4 4.89 -2.79 21.41
N ALA A 5 4.58 -1.53 21.09
CA ALA A 5 4.67 -1.00 19.74
C ALA A 5 6.15 -0.72 19.42
N HIS A 6 6.73 -1.40 18.41
CA HIS A 6 8.06 -1.08 17.91
C HIS A 6 7.94 0.05 16.88
N ALA A 7 8.32 1.27 17.30
CA ALA A 7 8.39 2.41 16.40
C ALA A 7 9.66 2.35 15.55
N LEU A 8 9.50 2.33 14.22
CA LEU A 8 10.60 2.53 13.28
C LEU A 8 10.82 4.03 13.08
N ARG A 9 11.74 4.63 13.85
CA ARG A 9 12.25 5.98 13.55
C ARG A 9 13.30 5.87 12.45
N LEU A 10 13.00 6.34 11.25
CA LEU A 10 13.98 6.56 10.21
C LEU A 10 14.61 7.94 10.41
N SER A 11 15.88 7.98 10.80
CA SER A 11 16.69 9.20 10.75
C SER A 11 17.18 9.43 9.32
N PRO A 12 17.10 10.66 8.77
CA PRO A 12 17.65 10.95 7.45
C PRO A 12 19.14 11.25 7.58
N THR A 13 20.00 10.34 7.17
CA THR A 13 21.33 10.64 6.59
C THR A 13 22.10 9.36 6.26
N SER A 14 22.39 9.13 4.96
CA SER A 14 23.77 8.93 4.49
C SER A 14 23.83 8.81 2.96
N ARG A 15 24.84 9.45 2.43
CA ARG A 15 25.19 9.61 1.02
C ARG A 15 25.43 8.27 0.31
N SER A 16 24.94 8.21 -0.95
CA SER A 16 25.23 7.15 -1.91
C SER A 16 26.70 7.17 -2.34
N PRO A 17 27.34 6.01 -2.52
CA PRO A 17 28.53 5.92 -3.39
C PRO A 17 28.14 5.65 -4.83
N ASN A 18 28.72 6.43 -5.73
CA ASN A 18 28.68 6.28 -7.18
C ASN A 18 29.11 4.89 -7.64
N PHE A 19 28.30 4.22 -8.45
CA PHE A 19 28.73 3.03 -9.18
C PHE A 19 28.76 3.31 -10.69
N ARG A 20 29.95 3.14 -11.29
CA ARG A 20 30.29 3.37 -12.69
C ARG A 20 29.55 2.43 -13.64
N ARG A 21 29.16 2.99 -14.77
CA ARG A 21 28.65 2.27 -15.95
C ARG A 21 29.74 1.40 -16.58
N GLY A 22 29.40 0.13 -16.82
CA GLY A 22 30.12 -0.76 -17.74
C GLY A 22 29.32 -0.92 -19.03
N SER A 23 29.99 -0.71 -20.15
CA SER A 23 29.50 -0.68 -21.51
C SER A 23 29.24 -2.06 -22.08
N SER A 24 28.22 -2.11 -22.95
CA SER A 24 27.82 -3.26 -23.80
C SER A 24 28.80 -3.62 -24.89
N PRO A 25 28.68 -4.78 -25.52
CA PRO A 25 28.84 -4.82 -26.96
C PRO A 25 27.64 -5.42 -27.75
N ASN A 26 27.50 -4.85 -28.92
CA ASN A 26 26.66 -5.18 -30.06
C ASN A 26 26.58 -6.67 -30.42
N ALA A 27 25.38 -7.12 -30.81
CA ALA A 27 25.24 -8.29 -31.69
C ALA A 27 24.22 -8.02 -32.81
N ARG A 28 24.70 -8.34 -33.97
CA ARG A 28 24.25 -8.07 -35.34
C ARG A 28 22.86 -8.60 -35.69
N SER A 29 22.20 -7.83 -36.54
CA SER A 29 21.07 -8.16 -37.38
C SER A 29 21.32 -9.37 -38.31
N ARG A 30 20.31 -10.22 -38.43
CA ARG A 30 20.10 -11.08 -39.59
C ARG A 30 18.67 -10.92 -40.09
N SER A 31 18.59 -10.45 -41.34
CA SER A 31 17.41 -10.42 -42.17
C SER A 31 17.01 -11.84 -42.59
N ALA A 32 15.74 -12.15 -42.58
CA ALA A 32 15.17 -13.25 -43.34
C ALA A 32 13.85 -12.78 -43.94
N SER A 33 13.81 -12.93 -45.24
CA SER A 33 12.79 -12.57 -46.19
C SER A 33 11.55 -13.45 -46.15
N ASP A 34 10.45 -12.81 -46.47
CA ASP A 34 9.22 -13.26 -47.13
C ASP A 34 8.80 -14.74 -47.08
N ALA A 35 7.68 -14.95 -46.38
CA ALA A 35 6.72 -15.98 -46.76
C ALA A 35 5.31 -15.44 -46.57
N CYS A 36 4.63 -15.22 -47.70
CA CYS A 36 3.21 -14.90 -47.79
C CYS A 36 2.40 -16.05 -47.20
N GLY A 37 1.72 -15.77 -46.10
CA GLY A 37 0.80 -16.69 -45.42
C GLY A 37 -0.39 -15.90 -44.92
N THR A 38 -1.56 -16.20 -45.44
CA THR A 38 -2.88 -15.68 -45.08
C THR A 38 -3.01 -15.55 -43.55
N GLY A 39 -2.95 -14.30 -43.08
CA GLY A 39 -3.00 -13.99 -41.67
C GLY A 39 -4.38 -14.22 -41.09
N PHE A 40 -4.56 -15.32 -40.37
CA PHE A 40 -5.59 -15.39 -39.34
C PHE A 40 -5.18 -14.46 -38.19
N SER A 41 -5.73 -13.27 -38.15
CA SER A 41 -5.64 -12.36 -37.03
C SER A 41 -6.39 -12.98 -35.86
N PHE A 42 -5.68 -13.71 -34.99
CA PHE A 42 -6.18 -14.07 -33.67
C PHE A 42 -6.21 -12.80 -32.84
N SER A 43 -7.36 -12.15 -32.78
CA SER A 43 -7.65 -11.15 -31.77
C SER A 43 -7.62 -11.85 -30.41
N ILE A 44 -6.46 -11.76 -29.71
CA ILE A 44 -6.36 -12.21 -28.33
C ILE A 44 -7.12 -11.18 -27.48
N SER A 45 -8.41 -11.40 -27.29
CA SER A 45 -9.22 -10.70 -26.32
C SER A 45 -8.68 -11.04 -24.92
N ARG A 46 -7.91 -10.13 -24.33
CA ARG A 46 -7.55 -10.20 -22.92
C ARG A 46 -8.74 -9.72 -22.12
N SER A 47 -9.56 -10.65 -21.66
CA SER A 47 -10.59 -10.38 -20.65
C SER A 47 -9.89 -10.04 -19.34
N LYS A 48 -9.88 -8.76 -18.94
CA LYS A 48 -9.53 -8.34 -17.59
C LYS A 48 -10.80 -8.42 -16.75
N LYS A 49 -10.89 -9.40 -15.87
CA LYS A 49 -11.93 -9.46 -14.85
C LYS A 49 -11.54 -8.52 -13.72
N SER A 50 -12.36 -7.52 -13.46
CA SER A 50 -12.28 -6.71 -12.24
C SER A 50 -13.21 -7.32 -11.19
N GLU A 51 -12.65 -7.70 -10.05
CA GLU A 51 -13.43 -8.19 -8.92
C GLU A 51 -13.72 -7.02 -7.97
N ARG A 52 -14.97 -6.89 -7.56
CA ARG A 52 -15.44 -5.91 -6.57
C ARG A 52 -16.36 -6.60 -5.58
N ALA A 53 -16.52 -6.02 -4.40
CA ALA A 53 -17.49 -6.51 -3.42
C ALA A 53 -18.91 -6.37 -3.97
N ALA A 54 -19.72 -7.43 -3.84
CA ALA A 54 -21.12 -7.40 -4.28
C ALA A 54 -21.94 -6.38 -3.47
N GLU A 55 -21.54 -6.11 -2.24
CA GLU A 55 -22.15 -5.13 -1.34
C GLU A 55 -22.08 -3.69 -1.87
N GLN A 56 -21.22 -3.40 -2.85
CA GLN A 56 -21.20 -2.11 -3.53
C GLN A 56 -22.48 -1.81 -4.32
N ASP A 57 -23.27 -2.84 -4.63
CA ASP A 57 -24.56 -2.70 -5.33
C ASP A 57 -25.72 -2.40 -4.37
N ARG A 58 -25.50 -2.41 -3.06
CA ARG A 58 -26.50 -1.97 -2.08
C ARG A 58 -26.79 -0.48 -2.27
N PRO A 59 -28.08 -0.06 -2.26
CA PRO A 59 -28.45 1.34 -2.53
C PRO A 59 -27.74 2.34 -1.61
N ASP A 60 -27.67 2.04 -0.30
CA ASP A 60 -27.02 2.90 0.70
C ASP A 60 -25.50 3.06 0.43
N VAL A 61 -24.84 1.97 0.02
CA VAL A 61 -23.42 2.00 -0.31
C VAL A 61 -23.17 2.69 -1.63
N ALA A 62 -24.01 2.44 -2.64
CA ALA A 62 -23.89 3.07 -3.95
C ALA A 62 -24.05 4.59 -3.87
N GLU A 63 -25.02 5.08 -3.08
CA GLU A 63 -25.26 6.50 -2.83
C GLU A 63 -24.05 7.14 -2.12
N ALA A 64 -23.60 6.59 -1.00
CA ALA A 64 -22.43 7.09 -0.27
C ALA A 64 -21.15 7.11 -1.13
N ARG A 65 -20.97 6.11 -2.02
CA ARG A 65 -19.87 6.07 -2.97
C ARG A 65 -19.98 7.14 -4.06
N ALA A 66 -21.21 7.43 -4.51
CA ALA A 66 -21.46 8.51 -5.49
C ALA A 66 -21.16 9.88 -4.88
N GLU A 67 -21.62 10.13 -3.65
CA GLU A 67 -21.32 11.35 -2.89
C GLU A 67 -19.82 11.53 -2.66
N TRP A 68 -19.11 10.47 -2.23
CA TRP A 68 -17.65 10.52 -2.06
C TRP A 68 -16.95 10.89 -3.37
N ARG A 69 -17.33 10.24 -4.48
CA ARG A 69 -16.74 10.51 -5.79
C ARG A 69 -17.01 11.95 -6.27
N ALA A 70 -18.20 12.50 -5.97
CA ALA A 70 -18.53 13.88 -6.29
C ALA A 70 -17.69 14.88 -5.47
N SER A 71 -17.38 14.57 -4.21
CA SER A 71 -16.58 15.42 -3.33
C SER A 71 -15.06 15.32 -3.56
N GLN A 72 -14.57 14.23 -4.16
CA GLN A 72 -13.12 14.02 -4.36
C GLN A 72 -12.39 15.18 -5.07
N PRO A 73 -12.94 15.80 -6.14
CA PRO A 73 -12.28 16.91 -6.81
C PRO A 73 -12.07 18.16 -5.95
N GLU A 74 -12.85 18.33 -4.89
CA GLU A 74 -12.74 19.47 -3.96
C GLU A 74 -11.67 19.27 -2.91
N LEU A 75 -11.18 18.02 -2.73
CA LEU A 75 -10.19 17.68 -1.73
C LEU A 75 -8.79 18.08 -2.19
N ASN A 76 -8.10 18.90 -1.39
CA ASN A 76 -6.70 19.23 -1.65
C ASN A 76 -5.80 18.03 -1.30
N PRO A 77 -5.13 17.38 -2.28
CA PRO A 77 -4.28 16.21 -2.01
C PRO A 77 -3.16 16.44 -1.00
N GLU A 78 -2.65 17.67 -0.92
CA GLU A 78 -1.57 18.04 0.02
C GLU A 78 -2.02 17.99 1.48
N ARG A 79 -3.33 18.01 1.73
CA ARG A 79 -3.94 17.94 3.05
C ARG A 79 -4.43 16.55 3.42
N LEU A 80 -4.44 15.62 2.46
CA LEU A 80 -4.95 14.27 2.70
C LEU A 80 -3.93 13.39 3.43
N VAL A 81 -4.40 12.66 4.43
CA VAL A 81 -3.65 11.69 5.23
C VAL A 81 -4.48 10.41 5.30
N PHE A 82 -4.13 9.43 4.47
CA PHE A 82 -4.82 8.14 4.47
C PHE A 82 -4.16 7.20 5.47
N ILE A 83 -4.93 6.64 6.39
CA ILE A 83 -4.46 5.71 7.41
C ILE A 83 -5.15 4.38 7.22
N ASP A 84 -4.37 3.32 7.29
CA ASP A 84 -4.87 1.94 7.19
C ASP A 84 -3.85 0.95 7.74
N GLU A 85 -4.28 -0.31 7.94
CA GLU A 85 -3.43 -1.38 8.40
C GLU A 85 -3.37 -2.55 7.40
N THR A 86 -2.28 -3.29 7.49
CA THR A 86 -2.12 -4.51 6.69
C THR A 86 -1.36 -5.59 7.44
N GLY A 87 -1.82 -6.83 7.30
CA GLY A 87 -1.13 -7.99 7.86
C GLY A 87 0.18 -8.29 7.12
N ALA A 88 1.24 -8.57 7.90
CA ALA A 88 2.51 -9.13 7.42
C ALA A 88 2.86 -10.38 8.21
N ALA A 89 3.36 -11.43 7.55
CA ALA A 89 3.60 -12.71 8.18
C ALA A 89 4.94 -13.32 7.78
N THR A 90 5.48 -14.16 8.65
CA THR A 90 6.79 -14.82 8.44
C THR A 90 6.75 -15.97 7.44
N ASP A 91 5.57 -16.35 6.94
CA ASP A 91 5.39 -17.32 5.86
C ASP A 91 5.34 -16.69 4.46
N MET A 92 5.41 -15.35 4.35
CA MET A 92 5.33 -14.67 3.07
C MET A 92 6.40 -15.16 2.11
N ALA A 93 5.96 -15.65 0.93
CA ALA A 93 6.81 -16.12 -0.15
C ALA A 93 6.25 -15.67 -1.51
N ARG A 94 7.09 -15.63 -2.53
CA ARG A 94 6.67 -15.33 -3.89
C ARG A 94 5.68 -16.41 -4.36
N ARG A 95 4.51 -15.98 -4.83
CA ARG A 95 3.46 -16.88 -5.34
C ARG A 95 3.67 -17.29 -6.80
N TYR A 96 4.44 -16.48 -7.55
CA TYR A 96 4.67 -16.66 -8.98
C TYR A 96 6.15 -16.51 -9.31
N GLY A 97 6.61 -17.25 -10.32
CA GLY A 97 7.94 -17.14 -10.86
C GLY A 97 7.91 -17.46 -12.36
N ARG A 98 9.08 -17.43 -13.01
CA ARG A 98 9.25 -17.77 -14.43
C ARG A 98 10.25 -18.90 -14.54
N CYS A 99 9.97 -19.87 -15.41
CA CYS A 99 10.87 -20.93 -15.81
C CYS A 99 10.81 -21.13 -17.34
N PRO A 100 11.78 -21.81 -17.96
CA PRO A 100 11.72 -22.16 -19.36
C PRO A 100 10.41 -22.89 -19.72
N ARG A 101 9.96 -22.70 -20.96
CA ARG A 101 8.74 -23.36 -21.44
C ARG A 101 8.91 -24.89 -21.36
N GLY A 102 7.89 -25.59 -20.87
CA GLY A 102 7.91 -27.04 -20.70
C GLY A 102 8.51 -27.52 -19.38
N GLN A 103 9.03 -26.61 -18.53
CA GLN A 103 9.54 -26.96 -17.22
C GLN A 103 8.54 -26.54 -16.12
N ARG A 104 8.52 -27.29 -15.02
CA ARG A 104 7.75 -26.95 -13.82
C ARG A 104 8.62 -26.10 -12.90
N LEU A 105 8.12 -24.93 -12.50
CA LEU A 105 8.75 -24.12 -11.47
C LEU A 105 8.49 -24.76 -10.10
N VAL A 106 9.55 -25.20 -9.43
CA VAL A 106 9.51 -25.67 -8.04
C VAL A 106 10.22 -24.65 -7.18
N SER A 107 9.56 -24.17 -6.11
CA SER A 107 10.12 -23.23 -5.16
C SER A 107 9.79 -23.70 -3.74
N PRO A 108 10.74 -23.69 -2.80
CA PRO A 108 10.46 -23.99 -1.41
C PRO A 108 9.62 -22.87 -0.80
N VAL A 109 8.60 -23.25 -0.05
CA VAL A 109 7.78 -22.35 0.76
C VAL A 109 7.84 -22.81 2.20
N PRO A 110 7.74 -21.88 3.20
CA PRO A 110 7.71 -22.29 4.60
C PRO A 110 6.46 -23.12 4.86
N TRP A 111 6.65 -24.18 5.61
CA TRP A 111 5.60 -25.06 6.09
C TRP A 111 5.66 -25.13 7.61
N GLY A 112 4.54 -24.98 8.28
CA GLY A 112 4.47 -25.02 9.74
C GLY A 112 3.87 -23.76 10.35
N HIS A 113 4.18 -23.48 11.60
CA HIS A 113 3.66 -22.32 12.31
C HIS A 113 4.35 -21.02 11.84
N TRP A 114 3.56 -20.00 11.50
CA TRP A 114 4.03 -18.66 11.19
C TRP A 114 3.50 -17.66 12.19
N LYS A 115 4.17 -16.54 12.31
CA LYS A 115 3.75 -15.39 13.10
C LYS A 115 3.21 -14.32 12.18
N THR A 116 2.14 -13.65 12.62
CA THR A 116 1.52 -12.53 11.91
C THR A 116 1.66 -11.28 12.75
N THR A 117 2.03 -10.18 12.10
CA THR A 117 2.06 -8.84 12.67
C THR A 117 1.12 -7.94 11.88
N THR A 118 0.69 -6.85 12.49
CA THR A 118 -0.04 -5.79 11.81
C THR A 118 0.90 -4.60 11.58
N PHE A 119 1.07 -4.21 10.32
CA PHE A 119 1.75 -2.98 9.93
C PHE A 119 0.72 -1.90 9.68
N VAL A 120 0.90 -0.73 10.31
CA VAL A 120 0.05 0.45 10.16
C VAL A 120 0.89 1.60 9.67
N ALA A 121 0.34 2.44 8.81
CA ALA A 121 1.00 3.65 8.34
C ALA A 121 -0.01 4.72 7.89
N ALA A 122 0.48 5.93 7.72
CA ALA A 122 -0.22 7.03 7.09
C ALA A 122 0.43 7.35 5.73
N LEU A 123 -0.38 7.51 4.67
CA LEU A 123 0.06 7.91 3.34
C LEU A 123 -0.30 9.38 3.08
N ARG A 124 0.69 10.19 2.71
CA ARG A 124 0.57 11.56 2.20
C ARG A 124 1.10 11.65 0.77
N VAL A 125 0.91 12.77 0.10
CA VAL A 125 1.44 13.03 -1.27
C VAL A 125 2.94 12.78 -1.38
N GLY A 126 3.72 13.13 -0.37
CA GLY A 126 5.18 13.06 -0.44
C GLY A 126 5.83 11.90 0.32
N GLU A 127 5.09 11.18 1.14
CA GLU A 127 5.69 10.24 2.07
C GLU A 127 4.73 9.20 2.62
N VAL A 128 5.31 8.11 3.13
CA VAL A 128 4.66 7.20 4.07
C VAL A 128 5.09 7.60 5.47
N ALA A 129 4.17 8.12 6.25
CA ALA A 129 4.40 8.66 7.59
C ALA A 129 3.86 7.74 8.69
N ALA A 130 4.30 7.96 9.93
CA ALA A 130 3.85 7.24 11.12
C ALA A 130 3.86 5.70 10.98
N PRO A 131 4.90 5.05 10.39
CA PRO A 131 4.93 3.60 10.26
C PRO A 131 5.08 2.95 11.64
N CYS A 132 4.27 1.93 11.91
CA CYS A 132 4.30 1.17 13.16
C CYS A 132 4.01 -0.32 12.90
N VAL A 133 4.62 -1.19 13.69
CA VAL A 133 4.38 -2.64 13.65
C VAL A 133 3.85 -3.08 15.01
N PHE A 134 2.72 -3.78 14.99
CA PHE A 134 2.10 -4.37 16.16
C PHE A 134 2.25 -5.89 16.12
N ASP A 135 2.47 -6.49 17.27
CA ASP A 135 2.46 -7.95 17.39
C ASP A 135 1.01 -8.44 17.46
N GLY A 136 0.61 -9.24 16.46
CA GLY A 136 -0.76 -9.73 16.34
C GLY A 136 -1.75 -8.77 15.65
N PRO A 137 -3.06 -9.02 15.81
CA PRO A 137 -4.12 -8.22 15.21
C PRO A 137 -4.28 -6.85 15.92
N MET A 138 -4.76 -5.86 15.16
CA MET A 138 -5.09 -4.54 15.68
C MET A 138 -6.48 -4.56 16.32
N ASP A 139 -6.58 -4.06 17.55
CA ASP A 139 -7.84 -3.80 18.23
C ASP A 139 -8.07 -2.28 18.38
N GLY A 140 -9.28 -1.90 18.78
CA GLY A 140 -9.65 -0.50 18.93
C GLY A 140 -8.77 0.29 19.90
N PRO A 141 -8.48 -0.18 21.10
CA PRO A 141 -7.56 0.47 22.03
C PRO A 141 -6.15 0.66 21.47
N SER A 142 -5.59 -0.36 20.80
CA SER A 142 -4.28 -0.26 20.15
C SER A 142 -4.27 0.73 18.98
N PHE A 143 -5.35 0.76 18.18
CA PHE A 143 -5.49 1.72 17.10
C PHE A 143 -5.61 3.15 17.64
N ARG A 144 -6.38 3.37 18.71
CA ARG A 144 -6.46 4.67 19.38
C ARG A 144 -5.08 5.12 19.89
N ALA A 145 -4.33 4.23 20.56
CA ALA A 145 -2.98 4.55 21.03
C ALA A 145 -2.05 4.91 19.87
N TYR A 146 -2.16 4.21 18.73
CA TYR A 146 -1.43 4.54 17.51
C TYR A 146 -1.78 5.93 16.99
N VAL A 147 -3.05 6.28 16.93
CA VAL A 147 -3.49 7.60 16.48
C VAL A 147 -2.93 8.69 17.40
N GLU A 148 -3.09 8.54 18.72
CA GLU A 148 -2.64 9.54 19.70
C GLU A 148 -1.10 9.71 19.70
N GLN A 149 -0.34 8.62 19.57
CA GLN A 149 1.12 8.64 19.75
C GLN A 149 1.90 8.84 18.45
N PHE A 150 1.37 8.41 17.31
CA PHE A 150 2.11 8.43 16.04
C PHE A 150 1.46 9.32 14.98
N VAL A 151 0.13 9.37 14.91
CA VAL A 151 -0.58 10.16 13.89
C VAL A 151 -0.71 11.60 14.31
N VAL A 152 -1.28 11.87 15.47
CA VAL A 152 -1.51 13.25 15.98
C VAL A 152 -0.25 14.12 15.93
N PRO A 153 0.95 13.63 16.30
CA PRO A 153 2.18 14.45 16.25
C PRO A 153 2.63 14.86 14.83
N ILE A 154 2.15 14.19 13.79
CA ILE A 154 2.50 14.52 12.40
C ILE A 154 1.41 15.31 11.67
N LEU A 155 0.23 15.47 12.27
CA LEU A 155 -0.87 16.24 11.70
C LEU A 155 -0.59 17.73 11.73
N ARG A 156 -1.14 18.43 10.76
CA ARG A 156 -1.10 19.89 10.61
C ARG A 156 -2.53 20.42 10.62
N GLN A 157 -2.71 21.64 11.08
CA GLN A 157 -4.00 22.31 11.00
C GLN A 157 -4.52 22.32 9.55
N GLY A 158 -5.77 21.89 9.38
CA GLY A 158 -6.42 21.76 8.07
C GLY A 158 -6.08 20.47 7.30
N ASP A 159 -5.37 19.51 7.90
CA ASP A 159 -5.26 18.17 7.35
C ASP A 159 -6.59 17.44 7.40
N ILE A 160 -6.81 16.55 6.43
CA ILE A 160 -7.98 15.69 6.34
C ILE A 160 -7.50 14.24 6.48
N VAL A 161 -7.76 13.67 7.65
CA VAL A 161 -7.45 12.26 7.91
C VAL A 161 -8.57 11.40 7.34
N VAL A 162 -8.20 10.45 6.50
CA VAL A 162 -9.14 9.53 5.86
C VAL A 162 -8.83 8.11 6.30
N MET A 163 -9.85 7.43 6.83
CA MET A 163 -9.79 6.03 7.27
C MET A 163 -10.90 5.23 6.62
N ASP A 164 -10.75 3.92 6.61
CA ASP A 164 -11.86 3.05 6.26
C ASP A 164 -12.96 3.06 7.33
N ASN A 165 -14.07 2.41 7.04
CA ASN A 165 -15.27 2.43 7.87
C ASN A 165 -15.34 1.25 8.87
N LEU A 166 -14.20 0.74 9.36
CA LEU A 166 -14.16 -0.34 10.34
C LEU A 166 -14.57 0.12 11.75
N PRO A 167 -15.20 -0.74 12.54
CA PRO A 167 -15.56 -0.43 13.93
C PRO A 167 -14.34 -0.07 14.80
N SER A 168 -13.18 -0.69 14.58
CA SER A 168 -11.93 -0.42 15.28
C SER A 168 -11.44 1.02 15.10
N HIS A 169 -11.77 1.67 13.97
CA HIS A 169 -11.41 3.06 13.68
C HIS A 169 -12.40 4.08 14.25
N LYS A 170 -13.53 3.63 14.79
CA LYS A 170 -14.58 4.47 15.37
C LYS A 170 -14.61 4.46 16.90
N VAL A 171 -13.55 4.02 17.51
CA VAL A 171 -13.42 4.03 18.99
C VAL A 171 -13.41 5.47 19.49
N ALA A 172 -14.13 5.71 20.59
CA ALA A 172 -14.20 7.03 21.24
C ALA A 172 -12.79 7.57 21.57
N GLY A 173 -12.59 8.86 21.36
CA GLY A 173 -11.33 9.55 21.55
C GLY A 173 -10.48 9.70 20.29
N ILE A 174 -10.69 8.89 19.23
CA ILE A 174 -9.93 9.00 17.99
C ILE A 174 -10.27 10.30 17.25
N ARG A 175 -11.56 10.57 17.07
CA ARG A 175 -12.03 11.80 16.42
C ARG A 175 -11.59 13.03 17.19
N GLU A 176 -11.81 13.02 18.48
CA GLU A 176 -11.48 14.12 19.38
C GLU A 176 -9.97 14.43 19.35
N ALA A 177 -9.11 13.41 19.33
CA ALA A 177 -7.66 13.58 19.26
C ALA A 177 -7.21 14.21 17.95
N ILE A 178 -7.82 13.83 16.83
CA ILE A 178 -7.52 14.39 15.49
C ILE A 178 -8.04 15.83 15.38
N GLU A 179 -9.27 16.08 15.81
CA GLU A 179 -9.89 17.41 15.74
C GLU A 179 -9.23 18.42 16.70
N ALA A 180 -8.68 17.96 17.83
CA ALA A 180 -7.98 18.82 18.79
C ALA A 180 -6.73 19.51 18.21
N VAL A 181 -6.12 18.93 17.16
CA VAL A 181 -4.97 19.54 16.46
C VAL A 181 -5.39 20.33 15.22
N GLY A 182 -6.69 20.56 15.02
CA GLY A 182 -7.25 21.32 13.90
C GLY A 182 -7.29 20.55 12.58
N ALA A 183 -7.24 19.22 12.62
CA ALA A 183 -7.44 18.33 11.47
C ALA A 183 -8.91 17.84 11.43
N GLU A 184 -9.36 17.39 10.28
CA GLU A 184 -10.69 16.81 10.05
C GLU A 184 -10.58 15.29 9.91
N LEU A 185 -11.54 14.53 10.46
CA LEU A 185 -11.63 13.08 10.26
C LEU A 185 -12.80 12.75 9.33
N ARG A 186 -12.48 12.05 8.24
CA ARG A 186 -13.47 11.48 7.29
C ARG A 186 -13.34 9.97 7.20
N TYR A 187 -14.46 9.28 7.02
CA TYR A 187 -14.49 7.84 6.75
C TYR A 187 -14.85 7.58 5.29
N LEU A 188 -14.13 6.65 4.68
CA LEU A 188 -14.49 6.13 3.35
C LEU A 188 -15.86 5.44 3.40
N PRO A 189 -16.61 5.46 2.31
CA PRO A 189 -17.80 4.62 2.19
C PRO A 189 -17.45 3.15 2.40
N SER A 190 -18.35 2.38 2.96
CA SER A 190 -18.16 0.94 3.15
C SER A 190 -17.81 0.25 1.83
N TYR A 191 -17.02 -0.80 1.89
CA TYR A 191 -16.59 -1.59 0.72
C TYR A 191 -15.90 -0.79 -0.40
N SER A 192 -15.10 0.22 -0.05
CA SER A 192 -14.51 1.16 -1.00
C SER A 192 -12.97 1.21 -0.98
N PRO A 193 -12.26 0.08 -1.09
CA PRO A 193 -10.79 0.08 -1.15
C PRO A 193 -10.25 0.78 -2.41
N ASP A 194 -11.08 0.91 -3.45
CA ASP A 194 -10.79 1.66 -4.66
C ASP A 194 -10.72 3.18 -4.47
N PHE A 195 -11.16 3.71 -3.33
CA PHE A 195 -10.95 5.10 -2.91
C PHE A 195 -9.79 5.27 -1.93
N ASN A 196 -9.14 4.17 -1.52
CA ASN A 196 -8.05 4.19 -0.56
C ASN A 196 -6.68 4.03 -1.25
N PRO A 197 -5.91 5.12 -1.46
CA PRO A 197 -4.63 5.05 -2.16
C PRO A 197 -3.55 4.27 -1.42
N ILE A 198 -3.65 4.13 -0.07
CA ILE A 198 -2.68 3.40 0.73
C ILE A 198 -2.65 1.90 0.38
N GLU A 199 -3.73 1.36 -0.16
CA GLU A 199 -3.80 -0.03 -0.61
C GLU A 199 -2.81 -0.34 -1.76
N GLN A 200 -2.54 0.64 -2.64
CA GLN A 200 -1.51 0.49 -3.68
C GLN A 200 -0.11 0.42 -3.07
N PHE A 201 0.15 1.23 -2.06
CA PHE A 201 1.39 1.15 -1.29
C PHE A 201 1.51 -0.21 -0.59
N PHE A 202 0.46 -0.69 0.07
CA PHE A 202 0.46 -2.01 0.72
C PHE A 202 0.67 -3.15 -0.28
N ALA A 203 0.14 -3.05 -1.48
CA ALA A 203 0.38 -4.03 -2.55
C ALA A 203 1.88 -4.11 -2.91
N LYS A 204 2.56 -2.96 -3.05
CA LYS A 204 4.01 -2.89 -3.28
C LYS A 204 4.79 -3.41 -2.07
N LEU A 205 4.44 -2.97 -0.86
CA LEU A 205 5.05 -3.44 0.39
C LEU A 205 5.00 -4.96 0.47
N LYS A 206 3.82 -5.57 0.32
CA LYS A 206 3.64 -7.02 0.34
C LYS A 206 4.46 -7.74 -0.74
N ALA A 207 4.62 -7.13 -1.91
CA ALA A 207 5.47 -7.69 -2.98
C ALA A 207 6.95 -7.70 -2.56
N LEU A 208 7.43 -6.63 -1.92
CA LEU A 208 8.80 -6.54 -1.39
C LEU A 208 9.02 -7.53 -0.23
N LEU A 209 8.07 -7.66 0.70
CA LEU A 209 8.15 -8.62 1.80
C LEU A 209 8.15 -10.07 1.31
N ARG A 210 7.34 -10.42 0.30
CA ARG A 210 7.38 -11.74 -0.34
C ARG A 210 8.73 -12.01 -1.03
N LYS A 211 9.39 -10.95 -1.53
CA LYS A 211 10.74 -11.06 -2.09
C LYS A 211 11.79 -11.26 -1.01
N ALA A 212 11.66 -10.55 0.11
CA ALA A 212 12.57 -10.66 1.26
C ALA A 212 12.49 -12.03 1.93
N ALA A 213 11.29 -12.65 1.92
CA ALA A 213 11.04 -13.98 2.48
C ALA A 213 11.53 -14.11 3.93
N ALA A 214 11.28 -13.11 4.77
CA ALA A 214 11.66 -13.09 6.18
C ALA A 214 10.98 -14.23 6.97
N ARG A 215 11.72 -14.87 7.87
CA ARG A 215 11.27 -16.05 8.63
C ARG A 215 11.17 -15.82 10.14
N THR A 216 11.61 -14.68 10.62
CA THR A 216 11.46 -14.23 12.02
C THR A 216 10.79 -12.86 12.05
N ILE A 217 10.25 -12.48 13.21
CA ILE A 217 9.62 -11.16 13.39
C ILE A 217 10.67 -10.05 13.21
N GLU A 218 11.86 -10.22 13.76
CA GLU A 218 12.94 -9.24 13.64
C GLU A 218 13.35 -9.03 12.17
N ALA A 219 13.51 -10.14 11.43
CA ALA A 219 13.81 -10.07 9.99
C ALA A 219 12.66 -9.45 9.19
N LEU A 220 11.40 -9.68 9.59
CA LEU A 220 10.23 -9.08 8.96
C LEU A 220 10.19 -7.57 9.21
N ILE A 221 10.44 -7.11 10.44
CA ILE A 221 10.54 -5.69 10.78
C ILE A 221 11.67 -5.01 9.98
N ALA A 222 12.84 -5.64 9.91
CA ALA A 222 13.96 -5.14 9.10
C ALA A 222 13.60 -5.06 7.61
N ALA A 223 12.87 -6.06 7.09
CA ALA A 223 12.41 -6.05 5.70
C ALA A 223 11.35 -4.97 5.43
N ILE A 224 10.48 -4.67 6.41
CA ILE A 224 9.54 -3.53 6.32
C ILE A 224 10.33 -2.22 6.26
N ALA A 225 11.30 -2.02 7.15
CA ALA A 225 12.14 -0.82 7.16
C ALA A 225 12.88 -0.62 5.82
N ASP A 226 13.51 -1.68 5.29
CA ASP A 226 14.16 -1.66 3.97
C ASP A 226 13.16 -1.37 2.83
N ALA A 227 11.94 -1.92 2.91
CA ALA A 227 10.90 -1.67 1.91
C ALA A 227 10.45 -0.21 1.91
N LEU A 228 10.33 0.44 3.08
CA LEU A 228 9.96 1.84 3.19
C LEU A 228 10.98 2.77 2.51
N THR A 229 12.28 2.47 2.57
CA THR A 229 13.33 3.24 1.87
C THR A 229 13.21 3.19 0.35
N LYS A 230 12.46 2.23 -0.20
CA LYS A 230 12.24 2.03 -1.64
C LYS A 230 10.96 2.68 -2.16
N ILE A 231 10.24 3.38 -1.31
CA ILE A 231 9.05 4.17 -1.68
C ILE A 231 9.49 5.60 -1.89
N SER A 232 9.33 6.09 -3.11
CA SER A 232 9.68 7.48 -3.44
C SER A 232 8.51 8.44 -3.20
N PRO A 233 8.77 9.74 -2.97
CA PRO A 233 7.73 10.76 -2.90
C PRO A 233 6.84 10.80 -4.14
N HIS A 234 7.42 10.60 -5.32
CA HIS A 234 6.70 10.56 -6.58
C HIS A 234 5.71 9.38 -6.64
N GLU A 235 6.07 8.21 -6.10
CA GLU A 235 5.15 7.08 -6.03
C GLU A 235 3.98 7.36 -5.08
N CYS A 236 4.23 8.00 -3.94
CA CYS A 236 3.16 8.39 -3.01
C CYS A 236 2.17 9.33 -3.70
N ALA A 237 2.66 10.33 -4.44
CA ALA A 237 1.81 11.22 -5.23
C ALA A 237 1.00 10.47 -6.30
N ASN A 238 1.63 9.49 -6.98
CA ASN A 238 0.95 8.68 -7.98
C ASN A 238 -0.15 7.78 -7.38
N TYR A 239 0.03 7.26 -6.17
CA TYR A 239 -1.00 6.48 -5.49
C TYR A 239 -2.27 7.31 -5.25
N LEU A 240 -2.11 8.55 -4.76
CA LEU A 240 -3.24 9.46 -4.59
C LEU A 240 -3.89 9.80 -5.95
N ALA A 241 -3.07 10.19 -6.94
CA ALA A 241 -3.55 10.56 -8.26
C ALA A 241 -4.30 9.43 -8.97
N ASN A 242 -3.87 8.18 -8.81
CA ASN A 242 -4.51 7.00 -9.40
C ASN A 242 -5.91 6.74 -8.83
N GLN A 243 -6.15 7.15 -7.58
CA GLN A 243 -7.46 7.01 -6.91
C GLN A 243 -8.33 8.26 -7.05
N GLY A 244 -7.94 9.22 -7.90
CA GLY A 244 -8.76 10.39 -8.21
C GLY A 244 -8.44 11.64 -7.39
N TYR A 245 -7.50 11.56 -6.42
CA TYR A 245 -7.08 12.72 -5.63
C TYR A 245 -5.97 13.47 -6.37
N ARG A 246 -6.37 14.41 -7.24
CA ARG A 246 -5.48 15.20 -8.09
C ARG A 246 -5.61 16.67 -7.77
N ARG A 247 -4.49 17.42 -7.85
CA ARG A 247 -4.54 18.88 -7.86
C ARG A 247 -5.39 19.33 -9.04
N GLN A 248 -6.40 20.16 -8.79
CA GLN A 248 -7.03 20.94 -9.86
C GLN A 248 -6.01 22.00 -10.30
N LEU A 249 -5.71 22.04 -11.59
CA LEU A 249 -4.87 23.05 -12.24
C LEU A 249 -5.63 24.35 -12.39
#